data_6712d7d6a4714e514cfa89a1de30f632
#
_entry.id   6712d7d6a4714e514cfa89a1de30f632
#
_cell.length_a   1.000
_cell.length_b   1.000
_cell.length_c   1.000
_cell.angle_alpha   90.00
_cell.angle_beta   90.00
_cell.angle_gamma   90.00
#
_symmetry.space_group_name_H-M   'P 1'
#
loop_
_entity.id
_entity.type
_entity.pdbx_description
1 polymer ?
#
loop_
_entity_poly.entity_id
_entity_poly.type
_entity_poly.pdbx_seq_one_letter_code
_entity_poly.pdbx_strand_id
1 'polypeptide(L)'
;MKKQLFFIILLGVVELLAGCRPEGKEPETGVSIGLARQRKQDISNLQYRLKFRIPENKQEEVIGKVQITLKQEKVQPVVLDFREDPHKVKQLKVNGRPDSIRISNEHIVVGTDYLKKGANEIEIDFIAGNQSLNRNDEFLYTLLVPERARTLFPCFDQPDMKSLFTLSLEVPSSWQAVANGAVEQVDSTSVAGCKRIS
;
A
#
# COMPACT_ATOMS: atom_id res chain seq x y z
N MET A 1 18.92 -71.50 -29.73
CA MET A 1 18.63 -70.97 -28.40
C MET A 1 18.86 -69.49 -28.44
N LYS A 2 17.78 -68.69 -28.58
CA LYS A 2 17.83 -67.22 -28.68
C LYS A 2 17.46 -66.62 -27.35
N LYS A 3 18.41 -65.93 -26.71
CA LYS A 3 18.13 -65.12 -25.49
C LYS A 3 17.54 -63.80 -25.91
N GLN A 4 16.29 -63.53 -25.60
CA GLN A 4 15.69 -62.23 -25.74
C GLN A 4 16.06 -61.37 -24.53
N LEU A 5 16.69 -60.24 -24.77
CA LEU A 5 17.04 -59.24 -23.79
C LEU A 5 15.83 -58.28 -23.64
N PHE A 6 15.14 -58.34 -22.51
CA PHE A 6 14.05 -57.41 -22.19
C PHE A 6 14.67 -56.11 -21.70
N PHE A 7 14.53 -55.05 -22.50
CA PHE A 7 14.90 -53.70 -22.12
C PHE A 7 13.67 -53.06 -21.43
N ILE A 8 13.71 -52.94 -20.10
CA ILE A 8 12.69 -52.20 -19.34
C ILE A 8 13.07 -50.74 -19.43
N ILE A 9 12.32 -49.97 -20.22
CA ILE A 9 12.38 -48.50 -20.21
C ILE A 9 11.57 -48.03 -19.01
N LEU A 10 12.28 -47.63 -17.95
CA LEU A 10 11.67 -46.94 -16.80
C LEU A 10 11.40 -45.49 -17.21
N LEU A 11 10.18 -45.21 -17.65
CA LEU A 11 9.70 -43.84 -17.93
C LEU A 11 9.48 -43.16 -16.60
N GLY A 12 10.45 -42.36 -16.15
CA GLY A 12 10.29 -41.48 -14.99
C GLY A 12 9.30 -40.40 -15.30
N VAL A 13 8.11 -40.52 -14.77
CA VAL A 13 7.11 -39.42 -14.70
C VAL A 13 7.62 -38.44 -13.65
N VAL A 14 8.27 -37.37 -14.10
CA VAL A 14 8.50 -36.20 -13.26
C VAL A 14 7.17 -35.48 -13.14
N GLU A 15 6.41 -35.80 -12.11
CA GLU A 15 5.28 -34.96 -11.71
C GLU A 15 5.84 -33.59 -11.29
N LEU A 16 5.69 -32.62 -12.18
CA LEU A 16 5.75 -31.21 -11.83
C LEU A 16 4.63 -30.95 -10.80
N LEU A 17 4.98 -31.04 -9.53
CA LEU A 17 4.19 -30.49 -8.46
C LEU A 17 4.19 -28.95 -8.64
N ALA A 18 3.37 -28.47 -9.56
CA ALA A 18 2.90 -27.11 -9.54
C ALA A 18 2.15 -26.96 -8.21
N GLY A 19 2.87 -26.51 -7.19
CA GLY A 19 2.30 -26.23 -5.89
C GLY A 19 1.17 -25.24 -6.06
N CYS A 20 -0.06 -25.72 -6.06
CA CYS A 20 -1.25 -24.92 -5.94
C CYS A 20 -1.12 -24.20 -4.58
N ARG A 21 -0.58 -22.96 -4.58
CA ARG A 21 -0.71 -22.09 -3.43
C ARG A 21 -2.21 -21.91 -3.22
N PRO A 22 -2.74 -22.12 -2.02
CA PRO A 22 -4.14 -21.81 -1.77
C PRO A 22 -4.30 -20.31 -2.04
N GLU A 23 -4.93 -19.96 -3.15
CA GLU A 23 -5.42 -18.62 -3.38
C GLU A 23 -6.41 -18.33 -2.24
N GLY A 24 -5.97 -17.50 -1.29
CA GLY A 24 -6.87 -17.00 -0.25
C GLY A 24 -8.06 -16.34 -0.95
N LYS A 25 -9.26 -16.53 -0.40
CA LYS A 25 -10.48 -15.89 -0.91
C LYS A 25 -10.18 -14.40 -1.15
N GLU A 26 -10.47 -13.92 -2.35
CA GLU A 26 -10.30 -12.51 -2.68
C GLU A 26 -11.12 -11.63 -1.74
N PRO A 27 -10.59 -10.46 -1.33
CA PRO A 27 -11.33 -9.56 -0.46
C PRO A 27 -12.61 -9.07 -1.18
N GLU A 28 -13.68 -8.90 -0.43
CA GLU A 28 -14.91 -8.28 -0.93
C GLU A 28 -14.70 -6.77 -1.08
N THR A 29 -15.47 -6.11 -1.96
CA THR A 29 -15.45 -4.64 -2.09
C THR A 29 -15.75 -3.98 -0.74
N GLY A 30 -14.97 -2.98 -0.37
CA GLY A 30 -15.05 -2.32 0.93
C GLY A 30 -14.46 -3.15 2.08
N VAL A 31 -14.63 -2.68 3.31
CA VAL A 31 -14.10 -3.37 4.49
C VAL A 31 -15.19 -4.23 5.11
N SER A 32 -15.17 -5.53 4.80
CA SER A 32 -16.11 -6.47 5.42
C SER A 32 -15.81 -6.64 6.91
N ILE A 33 -16.83 -7.04 7.69
CA ILE A 33 -16.66 -7.32 9.13
C ILE A 33 -15.60 -8.39 9.37
N GLY A 34 -15.52 -9.40 8.48
CA GLY A 34 -14.51 -10.45 8.55
C GLY A 34 -13.10 -9.90 8.41
N LEU A 35 -12.87 -9.09 7.38
CA LEU A 35 -11.59 -8.42 7.13
C LEU A 35 -11.21 -7.47 8.27
N ALA A 36 -12.16 -6.68 8.77
CA ALA A 36 -11.94 -5.77 9.89
C ALA A 36 -11.49 -6.51 11.16
N ARG A 37 -12.17 -7.59 11.52
CA ARG A 37 -11.79 -8.43 12.68
C ARG A 37 -10.44 -9.07 12.52
N GLN A 38 -10.15 -9.62 11.34
CA GLN A 38 -8.86 -10.22 11.05
C GLN A 38 -7.72 -9.20 11.22
N ARG A 39 -7.82 -8.03 10.61
CA ARG A 39 -6.84 -6.95 10.73
C ARG A 39 -6.59 -6.57 12.19
N LYS A 40 -7.68 -6.38 12.96
CA LYS A 40 -7.61 -6.00 14.37
C LYS A 40 -6.93 -7.05 15.25
N GLN A 41 -7.10 -8.34 14.95
CA GLN A 41 -6.49 -9.44 15.69
C GLN A 41 -5.01 -9.62 15.35
N ASP A 42 -4.62 -9.40 14.10
CA ASP A 42 -3.32 -9.80 13.58
C ASP A 42 -2.33 -8.65 13.44
N ILE A 43 -2.80 -7.40 13.40
CA ILE A 43 -1.98 -6.22 13.16
C ILE A 43 -1.96 -5.32 14.41
N SER A 44 -0.76 -4.92 14.80
CA SER A 44 -0.52 -3.97 15.89
C SER A 44 0.63 -3.02 15.56
N ASN A 45 0.88 -2.01 16.41
CA ASN A 45 1.95 -1.02 16.27
C ASN A 45 1.97 -0.33 14.88
N LEU A 46 0.79 0.02 14.38
CA LEU A 46 0.60 0.61 13.07
C LEU A 46 1.07 2.06 13.04
N GLN A 47 1.94 2.37 12.09
CA GLN A 47 2.44 3.71 11.84
C GLN A 47 2.48 3.99 10.33
N TYR A 48 2.24 5.25 9.97
CA TYR A 48 2.31 5.73 8.60
C TYR A 48 3.31 6.88 8.49
N ARG A 49 4.15 6.82 7.46
CA ARG A 49 4.88 7.97 6.95
C ARG A 49 4.36 8.29 5.57
N LEU A 50 3.62 9.37 5.46
CA LEU A 50 3.02 9.85 4.22
C LEU A 50 3.84 10.99 3.64
N LYS A 51 4.13 10.90 2.34
CA LYS A 51 4.76 11.98 1.59
C LYS A 51 3.89 12.29 0.38
N PHE A 52 3.59 13.56 0.17
CA PHE A 52 2.91 14.02 -1.03
C PHE A 52 3.72 15.13 -1.69
N ARG A 53 3.83 15.03 -3.01
CA ARG A 53 4.25 16.15 -3.86
C ARG A 53 3.01 16.72 -4.54
N ILE A 54 2.69 17.96 -4.20
CA ILE A 54 1.49 18.65 -4.66
C ILE A 54 1.93 19.77 -5.60
N PRO A 55 1.76 19.62 -6.93
CA PRO A 55 2.11 20.66 -7.90
C PRO A 55 1.17 21.85 -7.78
N GLU A 56 1.61 23.04 -8.22
CA GLU A 56 0.79 24.24 -8.24
C GLU A 56 -0.38 24.12 -9.21
N ASN A 57 -0.10 23.59 -10.40
CA ASN A 57 -1.12 23.35 -11.40
C ASN A 57 -2.09 22.24 -10.95
N LYS A 58 -3.35 22.60 -10.74
CA LYS A 58 -4.40 21.67 -10.29
C LYS A 58 -4.75 20.55 -11.27
N GLN A 59 -4.32 20.64 -12.52
CA GLN A 59 -4.49 19.60 -13.53
C GLN A 59 -3.41 18.52 -13.44
N GLU A 60 -2.32 18.80 -12.73
CA GLU A 60 -1.26 17.83 -12.52
C GLU A 60 -1.58 16.88 -11.37
N GLU A 61 -1.10 15.65 -11.50
CA GLU A 61 -1.31 14.60 -10.50
C GLU A 61 -0.53 14.87 -9.22
N VAL A 62 -1.16 14.59 -8.10
CA VAL A 62 -0.49 14.57 -6.79
C VAL A 62 0.19 13.21 -6.63
N ILE A 63 1.51 13.25 -6.50
CA ILE A 63 2.32 12.03 -6.32
C ILE A 63 2.45 11.74 -4.82
N GLY A 64 2.17 10.50 -4.45
CA GLY A 64 2.24 10.04 -3.07
C GLY A 64 3.25 8.92 -2.88
N LYS A 65 3.80 8.86 -1.67
CA LYS A 65 4.53 7.71 -1.15
C LYS A 65 4.04 7.45 0.27
N VAL A 66 3.69 6.20 0.55
CA VAL A 66 3.38 5.76 1.90
C VAL A 66 4.34 4.67 2.35
N GLN A 67 4.86 4.81 3.55
CA GLN A 67 5.56 3.76 4.27
C GLN A 67 4.71 3.38 5.47
N ILE A 68 4.30 2.11 5.52
CA ILE A 68 3.46 1.54 6.56
C ILE A 68 4.32 0.58 7.36
N THR A 69 4.52 0.87 8.64
CA THR A 69 5.14 -0.09 9.56
C THR A 69 4.08 -0.70 10.45
N LEU A 70 4.16 -2.00 10.62
CA LEU A 70 3.20 -2.77 11.41
C LEU A 70 3.86 -4.00 12.04
N LYS A 71 3.21 -4.57 13.05
CA LYS A 71 3.59 -5.86 13.61
C LYS A 71 2.48 -6.87 13.33
N GLN A 72 2.84 -8.05 12.77
CA GLN A 72 1.93 -9.17 12.57
C GLN A 72 2.14 -10.26 13.62
N GLU A 73 1.05 -10.79 14.14
CA GLU A 73 1.10 -11.96 15.05
C GLU A 73 1.30 -13.28 14.29
N LYS A 74 0.83 -13.33 13.04
CA LYS A 74 0.97 -14.47 12.12
C LYS A 74 1.37 -13.98 10.74
N VAL A 75 2.12 -14.78 10.00
CA VAL A 75 2.41 -14.50 8.59
C VAL A 75 1.18 -14.80 7.75
N GLN A 76 0.56 -13.76 7.23
CA GLN A 76 -0.60 -13.85 6.35
C GLN A 76 -0.64 -12.62 5.42
N PRO A 77 -1.38 -12.68 4.31
CA PRO A 77 -1.47 -11.55 3.40
C PRO A 77 -1.96 -10.29 4.12
N VAL A 78 -1.36 -9.16 3.77
CA VAL A 78 -1.83 -7.85 4.22
C VAL A 78 -2.70 -7.26 3.13
N VAL A 79 -3.92 -6.90 3.47
CA VAL A 79 -4.90 -6.30 2.57
C VAL A 79 -5.03 -4.83 2.94
N LEU A 80 -4.62 -3.92 2.05
CA LEU A 80 -4.73 -2.47 2.22
C LEU A 80 -5.88 -1.95 1.36
N ASP A 81 -6.55 -0.91 1.81
CA ASP A 81 -7.65 -0.28 1.09
C ASP A 81 -7.10 0.82 0.19
N PHE A 82 -7.44 0.78 -1.10
CA PHE A 82 -7.13 1.84 -2.06
C PHE A 82 -8.14 1.81 -3.21
N ARG A 83 -9.13 2.69 -3.14
CA ARG A 83 -10.27 2.74 -4.08
C ARG A 83 -9.97 3.66 -5.25
N GLU A 84 -8.95 3.28 -6.02
CA GLU A 84 -8.50 4.01 -7.19
C GLU A 84 -8.16 3.05 -8.35
N ASP A 85 -7.93 3.60 -9.53
CA ASP A 85 -7.48 2.81 -10.67
C ASP A 85 -6.18 2.07 -10.33
N PRO A 86 -6.08 0.76 -10.65
CA PRO A 86 -4.87 -0.04 -10.43
C PRO A 86 -3.59 0.60 -10.96
N HIS A 87 -3.65 1.35 -12.07
CA HIS A 87 -2.51 2.04 -12.65
C HIS A 87 -1.93 3.15 -11.77
N LYS A 88 -2.67 3.58 -10.75
CA LYS A 88 -2.18 4.57 -9.78
C LYS A 88 -1.19 3.99 -8.76
N VAL A 89 -1.13 2.69 -8.58
CA VAL A 89 -0.07 2.04 -7.79
C VAL A 89 1.15 1.84 -8.67
N LYS A 90 2.25 2.51 -8.36
CA LYS A 90 3.46 2.54 -9.20
C LYS A 90 4.54 1.57 -8.75
N GLN A 91 4.71 1.40 -7.44
CA GLN A 91 5.69 0.50 -6.86
C GLN A 91 5.19 -0.05 -5.54
N LEU A 92 5.49 -1.30 -5.27
CA LEU A 92 5.30 -1.95 -3.98
C LEU A 92 6.62 -2.56 -3.53
N LYS A 93 7.00 -2.32 -2.27
CA LYS A 93 8.10 -3.01 -1.61
C LYS A 93 7.64 -3.54 -0.27
N VAL A 94 8.13 -4.70 0.10
CA VAL A 94 7.90 -5.34 1.39
C VAL A 94 9.23 -5.66 2.03
N ASN A 95 9.49 -5.11 3.21
CA ASN A 95 10.76 -5.27 3.92
C ASN A 95 11.98 -4.95 3.04
N GLY A 96 11.88 -3.85 2.24
CA GLY A 96 12.92 -3.37 1.33
C GLY A 96 13.03 -4.13 0.01
N ARG A 97 12.24 -5.17 -0.24
CA ARG A 97 12.26 -5.98 -1.46
C ARG A 97 11.09 -5.61 -2.37
N PRO A 98 11.33 -5.40 -3.68
CA PRO A 98 10.24 -5.22 -4.64
C PRO A 98 9.29 -6.41 -4.63
N ASP A 99 7.99 -6.16 -4.66
CA ASP A 99 6.94 -7.17 -4.70
C ASP A 99 5.96 -6.88 -5.85
N SER A 100 5.22 -7.89 -6.24
CA SER A 100 4.20 -7.78 -7.29
C SER A 100 2.99 -7.01 -6.79
N ILE A 101 2.47 -6.11 -7.63
CA ILE A 101 1.26 -5.35 -7.34
C ILE A 101 0.07 -6.21 -7.71
N ARG A 102 -0.73 -6.61 -6.70
CA ARG A 102 -2.02 -7.28 -6.88
C ARG A 102 -3.11 -6.39 -6.33
N ILE A 103 -4.08 -6.08 -7.18
CA ILE A 103 -5.24 -5.29 -6.80
C ILE A 103 -6.49 -6.11 -7.06
N SER A 104 -7.35 -6.20 -6.07
CA SER A 104 -8.64 -6.87 -6.14
C SER A 104 -9.67 -6.10 -5.32
N ASN A 105 -10.80 -5.77 -5.94
CA ASN A 105 -11.97 -5.19 -5.29
C ASN A 105 -11.64 -4.00 -4.34
N GLU A 106 -10.98 -2.97 -4.85
CA GLU A 106 -10.54 -1.78 -4.09
C GLU A 106 -9.43 -2.02 -3.06
N HIS A 107 -8.71 -3.16 -3.14
CA HIS A 107 -7.66 -3.50 -2.19
C HIS A 107 -6.34 -3.80 -2.89
N ILE A 108 -5.24 -3.39 -2.27
CA ILE A 108 -3.89 -3.85 -2.59
C ILE A 108 -3.61 -5.07 -1.70
N VAL A 109 -3.39 -6.22 -2.33
CA VAL A 109 -3.13 -7.48 -1.62
C VAL A 109 -1.64 -7.77 -1.62
N VAL A 110 -0.99 -7.58 -0.47
CA VAL A 110 0.43 -7.91 -0.24
C VAL A 110 0.55 -9.37 0.11
N GLY A 111 1.28 -10.13 -0.70
CA GLY A 111 1.51 -11.56 -0.50
C GLY A 111 2.40 -11.86 0.70
N THR A 112 2.54 -13.15 1.03
CA THR A 112 3.32 -13.60 2.20
C THR A 112 4.81 -13.74 1.93
N ASP A 113 5.28 -13.62 0.69
CA ASP A 113 6.63 -13.99 0.26
C ASP A 113 7.74 -13.25 1.02
N TYR A 114 7.50 -11.97 1.35
CA TYR A 114 8.45 -11.13 2.07
C TYR A 114 7.94 -10.68 3.44
N LEU A 115 6.72 -11.08 3.82
CA LEU A 115 6.19 -10.81 5.15
C LEU A 115 6.76 -11.80 6.19
N LYS A 116 6.86 -11.35 7.42
CA LYS A 116 7.32 -12.17 8.55
C LYS A 116 6.46 -11.94 9.79
N LYS A 117 6.48 -12.87 10.71
CA LYS A 117 5.95 -12.64 12.06
C LYS A 117 6.76 -11.53 12.73
N GLY A 118 6.09 -10.62 13.40
CA GLY A 118 6.71 -9.46 14.01
C GLY A 118 6.69 -8.24 13.11
N ALA A 119 7.72 -7.40 13.16
CA ALA A 119 7.77 -6.12 12.47
C ALA A 119 7.90 -6.31 10.95
N ASN A 120 7.06 -5.61 10.21
CA ASN A 120 7.07 -5.50 8.76
C ASN A 120 6.98 -4.05 8.33
N GLU A 121 7.53 -3.79 7.14
CA GLU A 121 7.47 -2.50 6.46
C GLU A 121 6.94 -2.69 5.05
N ILE A 122 5.95 -1.90 4.66
CA ILE A 122 5.36 -1.88 3.33
C ILE A 122 5.52 -0.47 2.79
N GLU A 123 6.18 -0.33 1.64
CA GLU A 123 6.32 0.94 0.93
C GLU A 123 5.53 0.89 -0.37
N ILE A 124 4.77 1.94 -0.65
CA ILE A 124 3.98 2.07 -1.87
C ILE A 124 4.18 3.47 -2.45
N ASP A 125 4.63 3.52 -3.71
CA ASP A 125 4.60 4.73 -4.51
C ASP A 125 3.30 4.75 -5.33
N PHE A 126 2.57 5.86 -5.31
CA PHE A 126 1.24 5.94 -5.90
C PHE A 126 0.91 7.33 -6.43
N ILE A 127 -0.11 7.39 -7.27
CA ILE A 127 -0.78 8.65 -7.62
C ILE A 127 -1.98 8.79 -6.70
N ALA A 128 -2.09 9.92 -6.00
CA ALA A 128 -3.19 10.18 -5.09
C ALA A 128 -4.54 10.23 -5.81
N GLY A 129 -5.59 9.77 -5.12
CA GLY A 129 -6.94 9.93 -5.62
C GLY A 129 -7.48 11.34 -5.42
N ASN A 130 -8.50 11.68 -6.16
CA ASN A 130 -9.08 13.04 -6.17
C ASN A 130 -10.41 13.15 -5.41
N GLN A 131 -11.07 12.04 -5.09
CA GLN A 131 -12.42 12.07 -4.48
C GLN A 131 -12.47 12.73 -3.11
N SER A 132 -11.36 12.67 -2.35
CA SER A 132 -11.25 13.28 -1.02
C SER A 132 -10.31 14.49 -1.01
N LEU A 133 -9.81 14.87 -2.17
CA LEU A 133 -8.91 15.98 -2.37
C LEU A 133 -9.67 17.14 -3.02
N ASN A 134 -10.11 18.11 -2.21
CA ASN A 134 -10.81 19.27 -2.69
C ASN A 134 -9.80 20.36 -3.07
N ARG A 135 -9.71 20.69 -4.34
CA ARG A 135 -8.67 21.54 -4.90
C ARG A 135 -9.26 22.63 -5.77
N ASN A 136 -9.01 23.88 -5.42
CA ASN A 136 -9.37 25.05 -6.22
C ASN A 136 -8.13 25.94 -6.47
N ASP A 137 -8.32 27.17 -6.88
CA ASP A 137 -7.22 28.08 -7.22
C ASP A 137 -6.58 28.71 -5.96
N GLU A 138 -7.25 28.73 -4.82
CA GLU A 138 -6.82 29.41 -3.61
C GLU A 138 -6.36 28.43 -2.52
N PHE A 139 -6.99 27.26 -2.44
CA PHE A 139 -6.70 26.29 -1.40
C PHE A 139 -6.92 24.83 -1.84
N LEU A 140 -6.32 23.95 -1.07
CA LEU A 140 -6.50 22.52 -1.17
C LEU A 140 -6.75 21.97 0.24
N TYR A 141 -7.75 21.10 0.38
CA TYR A 141 -8.00 20.40 1.64
C TYR A 141 -8.50 18.98 1.40
N THR A 142 -8.37 18.14 2.41
CA THR A 142 -8.84 16.75 2.37
C THR A 142 -10.01 16.53 3.32
N LEU A 143 -10.98 15.70 2.89
CA LEU A 143 -12.05 15.18 3.73
C LEU A 143 -11.96 13.66 3.73
N LEU A 144 -11.43 13.08 4.81
CA LEU A 144 -11.13 11.65 4.89
C LEU A 144 -12.18 10.85 5.67
N VAL A 145 -13.18 11.52 6.22
CA VAL A 145 -14.27 10.94 7.04
C VAL A 145 -15.58 10.98 6.29
N PRO A 146 -16.42 9.94 6.39
CA PRO A 146 -16.12 8.58 6.85
C PRO A 146 -15.50 7.75 5.74
N GLU A 147 -14.63 6.80 6.06
CA GLU A 147 -14.01 5.81 5.15
C GLU A 147 -13.61 6.33 3.75
N ARG A 148 -13.03 7.52 3.70
CA ARG A 148 -12.61 8.19 2.45
C ARG A 148 -11.09 8.29 2.29
N ALA A 149 -10.32 7.88 3.30
CA ALA A 149 -8.86 7.91 3.22
C ALA A 149 -8.35 7.02 2.07
N ARG A 150 -8.98 5.88 1.84
CA ARG A 150 -8.70 4.96 0.73
C ARG A 150 -8.92 5.56 -0.66
N THR A 151 -9.61 6.69 -0.77
CA THR A 151 -9.75 7.42 -2.04
C THR A 151 -8.66 8.46 -2.27
N LEU A 152 -7.70 8.54 -1.35
CA LEU A 152 -6.55 9.44 -1.44
C LEU A 152 -5.23 8.67 -1.44
N PHE A 153 -5.04 7.73 -0.50
CA PHE A 153 -3.80 6.96 -0.35
C PHE A 153 -4.07 5.53 0.16
N PRO A 154 -3.15 4.58 -0.11
CA PRO A 154 -3.24 3.23 0.44
C PRO A 154 -3.17 3.22 1.97
N CYS A 155 -4.16 2.60 2.63
CA CYS A 155 -4.24 2.57 4.10
C CYS A 155 -5.09 1.39 4.60
N PHE A 156 -5.21 1.26 5.91
CA PHE A 156 -6.29 0.54 6.55
C PHE A 156 -7.37 1.56 6.91
N ASP A 157 -8.37 1.70 6.06
CA ASP A 157 -9.46 2.68 6.24
C ASP A 157 -10.54 2.14 7.19
N GLN A 158 -10.10 1.91 8.43
CA GLN A 158 -10.87 1.26 9.48
C GLN A 158 -10.74 2.04 10.80
N PRO A 159 -11.84 2.55 11.37
CA PRO A 159 -11.79 3.51 12.48
C PRO A 159 -11.14 3.00 13.78
N ASP A 160 -11.18 1.70 14.04
CA ASP A 160 -10.61 1.08 15.24
C ASP A 160 -9.14 0.67 15.09
N MET A 161 -8.54 0.86 13.92
CA MET A 161 -7.10 0.69 13.68
C MET A 161 -6.36 2.02 13.90
N LYS A 162 -6.22 2.41 15.19
CA LYS A 162 -5.49 3.63 15.55
C LYS A 162 -4.02 3.52 15.17
N SER A 163 -3.46 4.62 14.66
CA SER A 163 -2.09 4.68 14.17
C SER A 163 -1.45 6.05 14.39
N LEU A 164 -0.13 6.09 14.35
CA LEU A 164 0.65 7.32 14.33
C LEU A 164 0.92 7.73 12.88
N PHE A 165 0.79 9.01 12.60
CA PHE A 165 1.05 9.57 11.28
C PHE A 165 2.18 10.59 11.33
N THR A 166 3.13 10.46 10.41
CA THR A 166 4.07 11.52 10.04
C THR A 166 3.74 11.94 8.61
N LEU A 167 3.45 13.21 8.41
CA LEU A 167 3.10 13.79 7.11
C LEU A 167 4.24 14.68 6.62
N SER A 168 4.62 14.51 5.36
CA SER A 168 5.57 15.38 4.67
C SER A 168 4.96 15.86 3.36
N LEU A 169 4.92 17.16 3.17
CA LEU A 169 4.35 17.80 1.99
C LEU A 169 5.44 18.55 1.23
N GLU A 170 5.62 18.24 -0.06
CA GLU A 170 6.39 19.05 -0.99
C GLU A 170 5.40 19.91 -1.79
N VAL A 171 5.46 21.21 -1.58
CA VAL A 171 4.48 22.18 -2.09
C VAL A 171 5.18 23.42 -2.64
N PRO A 172 4.53 24.26 -3.47
CA PRO A 172 5.05 25.57 -3.87
C PRO A 172 5.50 26.39 -2.64
N SER A 173 6.59 27.15 -2.80
CA SER A 173 7.21 27.87 -1.67
C SER A 173 6.29 28.94 -1.06
N SER A 174 5.33 29.47 -1.83
CA SER A 174 4.32 30.43 -1.36
C SER A 174 3.23 29.81 -0.49
N TRP A 175 3.04 28.47 -0.55
CA TRP A 175 1.95 27.79 0.14
C TRP A 175 2.24 27.62 1.64
N GLN A 176 1.17 27.59 2.42
CA GLN A 176 1.18 27.20 3.83
C GLN A 176 0.41 25.89 3.99
N ALA A 177 0.78 25.11 4.98
CA ALA A 177 0.09 23.85 5.30
C ALA A 177 -0.36 23.85 6.76
N VAL A 178 -1.55 23.28 6.97
CA VAL A 178 -2.12 23.03 8.31
C VAL A 178 -2.49 21.55 8.37
N ALA A 179 -2.08 20.89 9.43
CA ALA A 179 -2.40 19.50 9.72
C ALA A 179 -2.73 19.34 11.21
N ASN A 180 -3.10 18.13 11.64
CA ASN A 180 -3.41 17.86 13.05
C ASN A 180 -2.18 17.87 13.97
N GLY A 181 -0.97 17.69 13.41
CA GLY A 181 0.30 17.78 14.14
C GLY A 181 0.94 19.15 14.01
N ALA A 182 1.88 19.46 14.91
CA ALA A 182 2.72 20.63 14.77
C ALA A 182 3.70 20.46 13.60
N VAL A 183 4.08 21.57 12.97
CA VAL A 183 5.16 21.57 11.97
C VAL A 183 6.48 21.35 12.71
N GLU A 184 7.19 20.30 12.34
CA GLU A 184 8.52 19.97 12.91
C GLU A 184 9.64 20.65 12.12
N GLN A 185 9.51 20.71 10.79
CA GLN A 185 10.57 21.22 9.93
C GLN A 185 10.02 21.81 8.62
N VAL A 186 10.71 22.85 8.13
CA VAL A 186 10.48 23.42 6.80
C VAL A 186 11.82 23.51 6.08
N ASP A 187 11.96 22.78 4.97
CA ASP A 187 13.19 22.70 4.19
C ASP A 187 12.99 23.18 2.75
N SER A 188 14.07 23.65 2.12
CA SER A 188 14.12 23.75 0.67
C SER A 188 14.18 22.35 0.05
N THR A 189 13.67 22.19 -1.17
CA THR A 189 13.73 20.94 -1.92
C THR A 189 14.63 21.08 -3.15
N SER A 190 14.95 19.95 -3.79
CA SER A 190 15.67 19.94 -5.08
C SER A 190 14.82 20.48 -6.23
N VAL A 191 13.51 20.57 -6.04
CA VAL A 191 12.58 21.13 -7.05
C VAL A 191 12.54 22.65 -6.88
N ALA A 192 12.95 23.37 -7.92
CA ALA A 192 12.96 24.83 -7.89
C ALA A 192 11.54 25.37 -7.60
N GLY A 193 11.46 26.37 -6.73
CA GLY A 193 10.19 26.99 -6.35
C GLY A 193 9.34 26.19 -5.35
N CYS A 194 9.84 25.06 -4.83
CA CYS A 194 9.13 24.22 -3.84
C CYS A 194 9.84 24.21 -2.49
N LYS A 195 9.05 23.93 -1.44
CA LYS A 195 9.53 23.64 -0.09
C LYS A 195 8.93 22.35 0.43
N ARG A 196 9.56 21.74 1.42
CA ARG A 196 9.04 20.59 2.18
C ARG A 196 8.63 21.05 3.56
N ILE A 197 7.44 20.64 3.96
CA ILE A 197 6.87 20.85 5.29
C ILE A 197 6.65 19.48 5.92
N SER A 198 7.22 19.23 7.06
CA SER A 198 7.07 17.98 7.83
C SER A 198 6.56 18.25 9.22
#